data_81a092e802337794125ceba62727abad
#
_entry.id   81a092e802337794125ceba62727abad
#
_cell.length_a   1.000
_cell.length_b   1.000
_cell.length_c   1.000
_cell.angle_alpha   90.00
_cell.angle_beta   90.00
_cell.angle_gamma   90.00
#
_symmetry.space_group_name_H-M   'P 1'
#
loop_
_entity.id
_entity.type
_entity.pdbx_description
1 polymer ?
#
loop_
_entity_poly.entity_id
_entity_poly.type
_entity_poly.pdbx_seq_one_letter_code
_entity_poly.pdbx_strand_id
1 'polypeptide(L)'
;DLEICELDNLERLVLENNALESLPESLNRLTRLKQLTLHGNDALGLPVEVLGPTKRESGAKNLPTNPRQILAFYFAQQQGKTRPLNEVKVLVVGESEVGKTSLIRQLRGEDHNPKQDKTHGIERHRVVMNCGRLGDVRLNVWDFGGQDIMHATHQFFLTHRSVYVLVLDSRQNERQTRIDYWLRLIASYGGDSPVIVVCNKADQQVMQLNWTALQRDYPQIKAFAKEVCCYHFEGCDRRQGLEELKQLIAQAVAEHVAEVDRPILIKWLDFKDELE
;
A
#
# COMPACT_ATOMS: atom_id res chain seq x y z
N ASP A 1 19.42 8.76 -31.44
CA ASP A 1 19.87 8.99 -32.82
C ASP A 1 18.92 8.33 -33.78
N LEU A 2 18.61 9.01 -34.89
CA LEU A 2 17.62 8.59 -35.88
C LEU A 2 18.02 7.28 -36.60
N GLU A 3 19.33 6.97 -36.66
CA GLU A 3 19.87 5.82 -37.40
C GLU A 3 19.42 4.45 -36.88
N ILE A 4 19.20 4.28 -35.58
CA ILE A 4 18.71 3.00 -35.02
C ILE A 4 17.31 2.66 -35.53
N CYS A 5 16.51 3.68 -35.81
CA CYS A 5 15.12 3.51 -36.24
C CYS A 5 14.98 3.10 -37.71
N GLU A 6 16.07 3.06 -38.47
CA GLU A 6 16.13 2.55 -39.86
C GLU A 6 16.39 1.03 -39.91
N LEU A 7 16.66 0.41 -38.74
CA LEU A 7 16.93 -1.02 -38.64
C LEU A 7 15.64 -1.85 -38.58
N ASP A 8 14.90 -1.95 -39.66
CA ASP A 8 13.58 -2.61 -39.74
C ASP A 8 13.59 -4.08 -39.25
N ASN A 9 14.75 -4.72 -39.25
CA ASN A 9 14.93 -6.11 -38.84
C ASN A 9 15.41 -6.25 -37.40
N LEU A 10 15.50 -5.15 -36.63
CA LEU A 10 15.98 -5.19 -35.27
C LEU A 10 14.96 -5.91 -34.37
N GLU A 11 15.40 -7.04 -33.78
CA GLU A 11 14.57 -7.82 -32.87
C GLU A 11 14.85 -7.54 -31.38
N ARG A 12 16.05 -7.06 -31.05
CA ARG A 12 16.47 -6.81 -29.67
C ARG A 12 17.23 -5.49 -29.56
N LEU A 13 16.79 -4.63 -28.63
CA LEU A 13 17.43 -3.36 -28.29
C LEU A 13 17.67 -3.30 -26.78
N VAL A 14 18.94 -3.22 -26.40
CA VAL A 14 19.38 -3.16 -24.99
C VAL A 14 20.00 -1.79 -24.75
N LEU A 15 19.37 -0.99 -23.93
CA LEU A 15 19.76 0.38 -23.61
C LEU A 15 19.87 0.60 -22.08
N GLU A 16 20.09 -0.47 -21.32
CA GLU A 16 20.23 -0.39 -19.86
C GLU A 16 21.39 0.51 -19.44
N ASN A 17 21.19 1.34 -18.40
CA ASN A 17 22.22 2.20 -17.79
C ASN A 17 22.91 3.18 -18.77
N ASN A 18 22.14 3.85 -19.62
CA ASN A 18 22.67 4.84 -20.59
C ASN A 18 22.33 6.29 -20.25
N ALA A 19 21.76 6.55 -19.09
CA ALA A 19 21.32 7.90 -18.67
C ALA A 19 20.45 8.61 -19.72
N LEU A 20 19.53 7.87 -20.36
CA LEU A 20 18.64 8.42 -21.37
C LEU A 20 17.62 9.36 -20.71
N GLU A 21 17.47 10.55 -21.25
CA GLU A 21 16.48 11.54 -20.81
C GLU A 21 15.18 11.46 -21.61
N SER A 22 15.23 10.96 -22.82
CA SER A 22 14.05 10.83 -23.68
C SER A 22 14.20 9.71 -24.73
N LEU A 23 13.07 9.23 -25.24
CA LEU A 23 13.00 8.28 -26.34
C LEU A 23 12.38 8.95 -27.57
N PRO A 24 12.93 8.76 -28.78
CA PRO A 24 12.35 9.31 -30.01
C PRO A 24 11.13 8.52 -30.43
N GLU A 25 10.10 9.19 -30.96
CA GLU A 25 8.88 8.55 -31.48
C GLU A 25 9.15 7.54 -32.59
N SER A 26 10.24 7.72 -33.33
CA SER A 26 10.67 6.82 -34.40
C SER A 26 10.92 5.39 -33.95
N LEU A 27 11.15 5.14 -32.63
CA LEU A 27 11.23 3.77 -32.08
C LEU A 27 9.95 2.95 -32.32
N ASN A 28 8.80 3.59 -32.50
CA ASN A 28 7.55 2.91 -32.87
C ASN A 28 7.57 2.27 -34.28
N ARG A 29 8.53 2.64 -35.11
CA ARG A 29 8.72 2.06 -36.45
C ARG A 29 9.37 0.69 -36.43
N LEU A 30 10.06 0.33 -35.32
CA LEU A 30 10.71 -0.97 -35.19
C LEU A 30 9.68 -2.08 -34.92
N THR A 31 8.97 -2.46 -35.98
CA THR A 31 7.83 -3.39 -35.88
C THR A 31 8.22 -4.82 -35.53
N ARG A 32 9.48 -5.22 -35.73
CA ARG A 32 10.04 -6.54 -35.45
C ARG A 32 10.69 -6.64 -34.06
N LEU A 33 10.71 -5.53 -33.29
CA LEU A 33 11.32 -5.51 -31.98
C LEU A 33 10.58 -6.44 -31.02
N LYS A 34 11.27 -7.44 -30.49
CA LYS A 34 10.76 -8.46 -29.55
C LYS A 34 11.21 -8.18 -28.12
N GLN A 35 12.33 -7.48 -27.94
CA GLN A 35 12.87 -7.15 -26.64
C GLN A 35 13.42 -5.71 -26.63
N LEU A 36 12.99 -4.94 -25.62
CA LEU A 36 13.47 -3.60 -25.30
C LEU A 36 13.79 -3.57 -23.80
N THR A 37 15.02 -3.25 -23.43
CA THR A 37 15.41 -3.09 -22.01
C THR A 37 15.96 -1.70 -21.78
N LEU A 38 15.35 -0.98 -20.82
CA LEU A 38 15.59 0.44 -20.53
C LEU A 38 15.94 0.71 -19.06
N HIS A 39 16.21 -0.34 -18.28
CA HIS A 39 16.52 -0.23 -16.86
C HIS A 39 17.73 0.69 -16.60
N GLY A 40 17.73 1.41 -15.47
CA GLY A 40 18.80 2.34 -15.11
C GLY A 40 18.81 3.62 -15.95
N ASN A 41 17.70 4.01 -16.58
CA ASN A 41 17.47 5.30 -17.22
C ASN A 41 16.35 6.04 -16.49
N ASP A 42 16.61 6.43 -15.24
CA ASP A 42 15.60 6.95 -14.30
C ASP A 42 14.89 8.22 -14.80
N ALA A 43 15.58 9.02 -15.60
CA ALA A 43 15.01 10.23 -16.21
C ALA A 43 13.85 9.93 -17.19
N LEU A 44 13.73 8.70 -17.71
CA LEU A 44 12.57 8.30 -18.53
C LEU A 44 11.27 8.18 -17.70
N GLY A 45 11.36 8.08 -16.37
CA GLY A 45 10.20 7.96 -15.48
C GLY A 45 9.37 6.68 -15.66
N LEU A 46 9.99 5.60 -16.21
CA LEU A 46 9.31 4.33 -16.46
C LEU A 46 9.35 3.43 -15.22
N PRO A 47 8.18 3.01 -14.69
CA PRO A 47 8.12 2.07 -13.58
C PRO A 47 8.69 0.70 -13.94
N VAL A 48 9.29 0.01 -12.95
CA VAL A 48 9.89 -1.33 -13.15
C VAL A 48 8.89 -2.36 -13.67
N GLU A 49 7.62 -2.23 -13.31
CA GLU A 49 6.56 -3.14 -13.78
C GLU A 49 6.22 -2.94 -15.27
N VAL A 50 6.41 -1.73 -15.78
CA VAL A 50 6.29 -1.44 -17.22
C VAL A 50 7.52 -1.96 -17.95
N LEU A 51 8.70 -1.79 -17.37
CA LEU A 51 9.95 -2.29 -17.93
C LEU A 51 10.01 -3.82 -17.94
N GLY A 52 9.43 -4.47 -16.91
CA GLY A 52 9.50 -5.92 -16.73
C GLY A 52 10.89 -6.38 -16.31
N PRO A 53 11.27 -7.64 -16.62
CA PRO A 53 12.56 -8.19 -16.21
C PRO A 53 13.73 -7.53 -16.96
N THR A 54 14.84 -7.34 -16.26
CA THR A 54 16.12 -6.90 -16.87
C THR A 54 16.64 -7.96 -17.86
N LYS A 55 17.62 -7.58 -18.67
CA LYS A 55 18.28 -8.53 -19.58
C LYS A 55 18.80 -9.78 -18.88
N ARG A 56 19.30 -9.65 -17.66
CA ARG A 56 19.85 -10.79 -16.87
C ARG A 56 18.76 -11.70 -16.32
N GLU A 57 17.61 -11.15 -15.99
CA GLU A 57 16.46 -11.86 -15.42
C GLU A 57 15.57 -12.49 -16.48
N SER A 58 15.66 -11.99 -17.74
CA SER A 58 14.87 -12.49 -18.85
C SER A 58 15.30 -13.91 -19.25
N GLY A 59 14.33 -14.80 -19.44
CA GLY A 59 14.56 -16.19 -19.81
C GLY A 59 13.26 -16.95 -20.03
N ALA A 60 13.34 -18.27 -20.15
CA ALA A 60 12.18 -19.13 -20.48
C ALA A 60 11.01 -19.02 -19.46
N LYS A 61 11.33 -18.70 -18.19
CA LYS A 61 10.33 -18.53 -17.13
C LYS A 61 9.93 -17.07 -16.88
N ASN A 62 10.69 -16.11 -17.41
CA ASN A 62 10.54 -14.69 -17.15
C ASN A 62 10.64 -13.94 -18.49
N LEU A 63 9.54 -13.89 -19.20
CA LEU A 63 9.49 -13.29 -20.53
C LEU A 63 9.64 -11.76 -20.46
N PRO A 64 10.37 -11.14 -21.41
CA PRO A 64 10.50 -9.70 -21.49
C PRO A 64 9.14 -9.07 -21.79
N THR A 65 8.92 -7.87 -21.23
CA THR A 65 7.73 -7.08 -21.55
C THR A 65 7.70 -6.74 -23.05
N ASN A 66 6.52 -6.74 -23.64
CA ASN A 66 6.35 -6.38 -25.05
C ASN A 66 6.82 -4.93 -25.26
N PRO A 67 7.79 -4.68 -26.17
CA PRO A 67 8.31 -3.35 -26.45
C PRO A 67 7.24 -2.31 -26.78
N ARG A 68 6.17 -2.70 -27.47
CA ARG A 68 5.06 -1.81 -27.79
C ARG A 68 4.31 -1.32 -26.56
N GLN A 69 4.23 -2.14 -25.51
CA GLN A 69 3.59 -1.74 -24.25
C GLN A 69 4.44 -0.71 -23.53
N ILE A 70 5.78 -0.92 -23.48
CA ILE A 70 6.72 0.01 -22.87
C ILE A 70 6.66 1.37 -23.59
N LEU A 71 6.76 1.37 -24.93
CA LEU A 71 6.73 2.59 -25.73
C LEU A 71 5.37 3.29 -25.63
N ALA A 72 4.26 2.55 -25.70
CA ALA A 72 2.92 3.12 -25.55
C ALA A 72 2.71 3.79 -24.20
N PHE A 73 3.24 3.19 -23.12
CA PHE A 73 3.19 3.80 -21.79
C PHE A 73 4.03 5.08 -21.77
N TYR A 74 5.29 5.04 -22.23
CA TYR A 74 6.19 6.18 -22.24
C TYR A 74 5.58 7.37 -22.99
N PHE A 75 5.11 7.18 -24.23
CA PHE A 75 4.53 8.26 -25.03
C PHE A 75 3.19 8.76 -24.46
N ALA A 76 2.39 7.89 -23.85
CA ALA A 76 1.19 8.33 -23.15
C ALA A 76 1.52 9.20 -21.91
N GLN A 77 2.58 8.88 -21.19
CA GLN A 77 3.08 9.69 -20.08
C GLN A 77 3.53 11.07 -20.56
N GLN A 78 4.31 11.14 -21.65
CA GLN A 78 4.75 12.42 -22.25
C GLN A 78 3.57 13.27 -22.74
N GLN A 79 2.47 12.65 -23.15
CA GLN A 79 1.23 13.33 -23.55
C GLN A 79 0.31 13.69 -22.38
N GLY A 80 0.73 13.49 -21.12
CA GLY A 80 -0.10 13.74 -19.93
C GLY A 80 -1.30 12.79 -19.80
N LYS A 81 -1.28 11.64 -20.45
CA LYS A 81 -2.34 10.61 -20.39
C LYS A 81 -2.13 9.60 -19.26
N THR A 82 -1.37 9.98 -18.26
CA THR A 82 -1.19 9.23 -17.03
C THR A 82 -1.59 10.08 -15.84
N ARG A 83 -2.04 9.43 -14.78
CA ARG A 83 -2.20 10.06 -13.46
C ARG A 83 -1.68 9.11 -12.38
N PRO A 84 -1.28 9.61 -11.21
CA PRO A 84 -0.88 8.74 -10.11
C PRO A 84 -2.06 7.88 -9.66
N LEU A 85 -1.75 6.65 -9.21
CA LEU A 85 -2.76 5.76 -8.65
C LEU A 85 -3.38 6.34 -7.39
N ASN A 86 -2.58 6.91 -6.51
CA ASN A 86 -2.94 7.51 -5.22
C ASN A 86 -3.86 6.62 -4.38
N GLU A 87 -3.58 5.32 -4.37
CA GLU A 87 -4.32 4.35 -3.56
C GLU A 87 -3.38 3.50 -2.74
N VAL A 88 -3.77 3.24 -1.49
CA VAL A 88 -3.03 2.38 -0.57
C VAL A 88 -3.98 1.41 0.10
N LYS A 89 -3.54 0.17 0.27
CA LYS A 89 -4.22 -0.83 1.06
C LYS A 89 -3.82 -0.66 2.53
N VAL A 90 -4.82 -0.54 3.39
CA VAL A 90 -4.66 -0.49 4.84
C VAL A 90 -5.34 -1.71 5.45
N LEU A 91 -4.59 -2.50 6.21
CA LEU A 91 -5.09 -3.70 6.86
C LEU A 91 -5.21 -3.46 8.36
N VAL A 92 -6.44 -3.51 8.88
CA VAL A 92 -6.70 -3.35 10.31
C VAL A 92 -6.81 -4.73 10.94
N VAL A 93 -5.83 -5.08 11.76
CA VAL A 93 -5.65 -6.42 12.34
C VAL A 93 -5.59 -6.38 13.86
N GLY A 94 -5.76 -7.50 14.52
CA GLY A 94 -5.75 -7.64 15.99
C GLY A 94 -6.80 -8.64 16.46
N GLU A 95 -6.80 -8.93 17.75
CA GLU A 95 -7.71 -9.90 18.37
C GLU A 95 -9.19 -9.50 18.19
N SER A 96 -10.08 -10.44 18.50
CA SER A 96 -11.53 -10.16 18.51
C SER A 96 -11.86 -9.09 19.56
N GLU A 97 -12.84 -8.23 19.24
CA GLU A 97 -13.40 -7.23 20.18
C GLU A 97 -12.42 -6.12 20.66
N VAL A 98 -11.24 -5.99 20.03
CA VAL A 98 -10.32 -4.87 20.33
C VAL A 98 -10.81 -3.52 19.81
N GLY A 99 -11.85 -3.51 18.95
CA GLY A 99 -12.47 -2.31 18.42
C GLY A 99 -11.99 -1.90 17.03
N LYS A 100 -11.54 -2.84 16.18
CA LYS A 100 -11.10 -2.58 14.80
C LYS A 100 -12.16 -1.84 13.99
N THR A 101 -13.36 -2.38 13.92
CA THR A 101 -14.48 -1.80 13.16
C THR A 101 -14.88 -0.43 13.71
N SER A 102 -14.89 -0.25 15.03
CA SER A 102 -15.15 1.06 15.65
C SER A 102 -14.08 2.08 15.26
N LEU A 103 -12.81 1.67 15.21
CA LEU A 103 -11.71 2.53 14.75
C LEU A 103 -11.89 2.95 13.30
N ILE A 104 -12.23 2.03 12.41
CA ILE A 104 -12.46 2.30 10.98
C ILE A 104 -13.62 3.28 10.81
N ARG A 105 -14.73 3.10 11.55
CA ARG A 105 -15.86 4.02 11.53
C ARG A 105 -15.45 5.44 11.94
N GLN A 106 -14.66 5.57 13.00
CA GLN A 106 -14.15 6.88 13.43
C GLN A 106 -13.20 7.51 12.41
N LEU A 107 -12.36 6.72 11.72
CA LEU A 107 -11.52 7.22 10.62
C LEU A 107 -12.37 7.75 9.45
N ARG A 108 -13.57 7.20 9.24
CA ARG A 108 -14.55 7.66 8.25
C ARG A 108 -15.41 8.84 8.73
N GLY A 109 -15.25 9.25 9.99
CA GLY A 109 -16.09 10.30 10.59
C GLY A 109 -17.50 9.85 10.97
N GLU A 110 -17.73 8.54 11.11
CA GLU A 110 -19.01 7.96 11.50
C GLU A 110 -19.10 7.82 13.03
N ASP A 111 -20.33 7.92 13.55
CA ASP A 111 -20.59 7.75 14.97
C ASP A 111 -20.36 6.30 15.44
N HIS A 112 -20.04 6.15 16.72
CA HIS A 112 -19.95 4.85 17.35
C HIS A 112 -21.32 4.16 17.39
N ASN A 113 -21.37 2.89 17.00
CA ASN A 113 -22.58 2.06 17.14
C ASN A 113 -22.39 1.04 18.28
N PRO A 114 -22.97 1.27 19.45
CA PRO A 114 -22.81 0.35 20.61
C PRO A 114 -23.48 -1.03 20.39
N LYS A 115 -24.36 -1.13 19.39
CA LYS A 115 -25.06 -2.40 19.02
C LYS A 115 -24.46 -3.03 17.77
N GLN A 116 -23.22 -2.71 17.44
CA GLN A 116 -22.57 -3.25 16.26
C GLN A 116 -22.36 -4.76 16.41
N ASP A 117 -22.83 -5.52 15.43
CA ASP A 117 -22.56 -6.94 15.33
C ASP A 117 -21.06 -7.19 15.06
N LYS A 118 -20.61 -8.40 15.39
CA LYS A 118 -19.24 -8.82 15.06
C LYS A 118 -19.07 -8.88 13.56
N THR A 119 -17.93 -8.35 13.09
CA THR A 119 -17.56 -8.47 11.67
C THR A 119 -17.33 -9.92 11.33
N HIS A 120 -18.07 -10.45 10.36
CA HIS A 120 -17.90 -11.79 9.81
C HIS A 120 -17.16 -11.69 8.47
N GLY A 121 -16.04 -12.40 8.36
CA GLY A 121 -15.22 -12.37 7.15
C GLY A 121 -14.38 -11.09 7.01
N ILE A 122 -14.38 -10.50 5.83
CA ILE A 122 -13.59 -9.33 5.48
C ILE A 122 -14.52 -8.25 4.91
N GLU A 123 -14.51 -7.06 5.49
CA GLU A 123 -15.19 -5.90 4.96
C GLU A 123 -14.19 -4.90 4.40
N ARG A 124 -14.54 -4.26 3.26
CA ARG A 124 -13.70 -3.23 2.64
C ARG A 124 -14.37 -1.88 2.74
N HIS A 125 -13.64 -0.91 3.27
CA HIS A 125 -14.06 0.47 3.42
C HIS A 125 -13.12 1.40 2.63
N ARG A 126 -13.62 2.57 2.25
CA ARG A 126 -12.82 3.61 1.59
C ARG A 126 -12.74 4.84 2.47
N VAL A 127 -11.53 5.36 2.63
CA VAL A 127 -11.24 6.61 3.34
C VAL A 127 -10.33 7.44 2.45
N VAL A 128 -10.64 8.72 2.27
CA VAL A 128 -9.73 9.66 1.61
C VAL A 128 -8.98 10.42 2.69
N MET A 129 -7.67 10.47 2.57
CA MET A 129 -6.80 11.10 3.56
C MET A 129 -5.71 11.92 2.87
N ASN A 130 -5.47 13.13 3.35
CA ASN A 130 -4.36 13.93 2.87
C ASN A 130 -3.04 13.39 3.44
N CYS A 131 -2.15 12.93 2.55
CA CYS A 131 -0.86 12.33 2.88
C CYS A 131 0.31 13.25 2.49
N GLY A 132 0.22 14.52 2.83
CA GLY A 132 1.27 15.51 2.64
C GLY A 132 1.67 15.68 1.17
N ARG A 133 2.92 15.35 0.81
CA ARG A 133 3.44 15.51 -0.57
C ARG A 133 2.66 14.72 -1.63
N LEU A 134 1.97 13.66 -1.23
CA LEU A 134 1.16 12.85 -2.14
C LEU A 134 -0.24 13.44 -2.38
N GLY A 135 -0.63 14.49 -1.63
CA GLY A 135 -1.99 15.03 -1.65
C GLY A 135 -3.01 14.04 -1.10
N ASP A 136 -4.21 14.02 -1.67
CA ASP A 136 -5.27 13.14 -1.25
C ASP A 136 -5.05 11.72 -1.79
N VAL A 137 -4.94 10.78 -0.87
CA VAL A 137 -4.75 9.35 -1.14
C VAL A 137 -5.99 8.58 -0.73
N ARG A 138 -6.45 7.68 -1.58
CA ARG A 138 -7.54 6.75 -1.30
C ARG A 138 -7.01 5.57 -0.51
N LEU A 139 -7.42 5.44 0.74
CA LEU A 139 -7.11 4.29 1.58
C LEU A 139 -8.20 3.23 1.40
N ASN A 140 -7.83 2.09 0.86
CA ASN A 140 -8.68 0.90 0.82
C ASN A 140 -8.47 0.14 2.13
N VAL A 141 -9.34 0.39 3.10
CA VAL A 141 -9.24 -0.16 4.46
C VAL A 141 -9.95 -1.50 4.53
N TRP A 142 -9.23 -2.52 4.96
CA TRP A 142 -9.73 -3.89 5.10
C TRP A 142 -9.91 -4.21 6.58
N ASP A 143 -11.16 -4.43 6.98
CA ASP A 143 -11.55 -4.86 8.32
C ASP A 143 -11.67 -6.39 8.35
N PHE A 144 -10.84 -7.01 9.16
CA PHE A 144 -10.87 -8.46 9.34
C PHE A 144 -11.61 -8.82 10.62
N GLY A 145 -12.58 -9.72 10.54
CA GLY A 145 -13.18 -10.34 11.71
C GLY A 145 -12.07 -10.98 12.57
N GLY A 146 -12.05 -10.65 13.89
CA GLY A 146 -10.92 -11.00 14.76
C GLY A 146 -10.62 -12.49 14.90
N GLN A 147 -11.61 -13.38 14.57
CA GLN A 147 -11.43 -14.83 14.58
C GLN A 147 -11.01 -15.36 13.19
N ASP A 148 -11.31 -14.63 12.13
CA ASP A 148 -11.21 -15.14 10.76
C ASP A 148 -9.78 -15.08 10.20
N ILE A 149 -8.95 -14.12 10.61
CA ILE A 149 -7.54 -13.99 10.17
C ILE A 149 -6.69 -15.23 10.53
N MET A 150 -7.12 -16.01 11.52
CA MET A 150 -6.48 -17.26 11.92
C MET A 150 -6.65 -18.36 10.87
N HIS A 151 -7.62 -18.25 9.96
CA HIS A 151 -7.79 -19.21 8.88
C HIS A 151 -6.79 -18.95 7.75
N ALA A 152 -6.16 -20.02 7.25
CA ALA A 152 -5.15 -19.95 6.18
C ALA A 152 -5.62 -19.17 4.94
N THR A 153 -6.91 -19.17 4.65
CA THR A 153 -7.52 -18.42 3.53
C THR A 153 -7.38 -16.90 3.67
N HIS A 154 -7.36 -16.34 4.87
CA HIS A 154 -7.27 -14.89 5.05
C HIS A 154 -5.84 -14.36 4.99
N GLN A 155 -4.84 -15.24 5.18
CA GLN A 155 -3.42 -14.89 5.06
C GLN A 155 -3.05 -14.45 3.63
N PHE A 156 -3.77 -14.91 2.60
CA PHE A 156 -3.59 -14.45 1.21
C PHE A 156 -3.86 -12.96 1.01
N PHE A 157 -4.62 -12.33 1.91
CA PHE A 157 -4.90 -10.90 1.83
C PHE A 157 -3.85 -10.03 2.52
N LEU A 158 -2.96 -10.63 3.31
CA LEU A 158 -1.80 -9.95 3.88
C LEU A 158 -0.77 -9.78 2.78
N THR A 159 -0.54 -8.56 2.33
CA THR A 159 0.29 -8.27 1.16
C THR A 159 1.36 -7.24 1.48
N HIS A 160 2.44 -7.29 0.70
CA HIS A 160 3.44 -6.23 0.66
C HIS A 160 2.83 -4.89 0.18
N ARG A 161 3.54 -3.79 0.39
CA ARG A 161 3.13 -2.43 -0.02
C ARG A 161 1.77 -2.00 0.56
N SER A 162 1.53 -2.41 1.79
CA SER A 162 0.32 -2.09 2.55
C SER A 162 0.70 -1.38 3.84
N VAL A 163 -0.22 -0.65 4.44
CA VAL A 163 -0.07 -0.18 5.82
C VAL A 163 -0.83 -1.13 6.75
N TYR A 164 -0.17 -1.60 7.79
CA TYR A 164 -0.81 -2.43 8.81
C TYR A 164 -1.12 -1.59 10.05
N VAL A 165 -2.36 -1.65 10.50
CA VAL A 165 -2.82 -1.04 11.75
C VAL A 165 -3.15 -2.17 12.72
N LEU A 166 -2.21 -2.47 13.63
CA LEU A 166 -2.37 -3.50 14.66
C LEU A 166 -3.07 -2.90 15.87
N VAL A 167 -4.32 -3.28 16.10
CA VAL A 167 -5.15 -2.76 17.19
C VAL A 167 -5.07 -3.69 18.41
N LEU A 168 -4.69 -3.13 19.54
CA LEU A 168 -4.60 -3.79 20.84
C LEU A 168 -5.67 -3.21 21.78
N ASP A 169 -6.15 -4.02 22.71
CA ASP A 169 -7.03 -3.58 23.80
C ASP A 169 -6.19 -3.17 24.99
N SER A 170 -6.18 -1.88 25.34
CA SER A 170 -5.35 -1.33 26.44
C SER A 170 -5.66 -1.93 27.81
N ARG A 171 -6.81 -2.57 27.97
CA ARG A 171 -7.21 -3.26 29.21
C ARG A 171 -6.54 -4.62 29.41
N GLN A 172 -5.93 -5.15 28.33
CA GLN A 172 -5.28 -6.46 28.33
C GLN A 172 -3.78 -6.33 28.63
N ASN A 173 -3.19 -7.39 29.18
CA ASN A 173 -1.75 -7.48 29.33
C ASN A 173 -1.07 -7.96 28.04
N GLU A 174 0.27 -7.87 27.97
CA GLU A 174 1.06 -8.22 26.80
C GLU A 174 0.79 -9.65 26.28
N ARG A 175 0.62 -10.63 27.21
CA ARG A 175 0.33 -12.02 26.83
C ARG A 175 -1.06 -12.18 26.18
N GLN A 176 -2.04 -11.45 26.69
CA GLN A 176 -3.42 -11.49 26.18
C GLN A 176 -3.54 -10.81 24.81
N THR A 177 -2.74 -9.79 24.53
CA THR A 177 -2.76 -9.08 23.24
C THR A 177 -2.15 -9.88 22.11
N ARG A 178 -1.33 -10.89 22.41
CA ARG A 178 -0.60 -11.71 21.43
C ARG A 178 0.20 -10.86 20.42
N ILE A 179 0.74 -9.72 20.85
CA ILE A 179 1.40 -8.74 19.99
C ILE A 179 2.52 -9.37 19.14
N ASP A 180 3.37 -10.22 19.75
CA ASP A 180 4.44 -10.92 19.04
C ASP A 180 3.92 -11.83 17.93
N TYR A 181 2.82 -12.51 18.14
CA TYR A 181 2.19 -13.35 17.15
C TYR A 181 1.76 -12.52 15.93
N TRP A 182 1.07 -11.40 16.15
CA TRP A 182 0.64 -10.51 15.09
C TRP A 182 1.80 -9.90 14.32
N LEU A 183 2.82 -9.43 15.01
CA LEU A 183 3.99 -8.81 14.39
C LEU A 183 4.78 -9.83 13.54
N ARG A 184 4.94 -11.07 14.00
CA ARG A 184 5.55 -12.14 13.20
C ARG A 184 4.71 -12.52 11.98
N LEU A 185 3.39 -12.57 12.12
CA LEU A 185 2.47 -12.84 11.02
C LEU A 185 2.58 -11.76 9.95
N ILE A 186 2.56 -10.49 10.35
CA ILE A 186 2.72 -9.35 9.45
C ILE A 186 4.09 -9.40 8.76
N ALA A 187 5.16 -9.65 9.50
CA ALA A 187 6.51 -9.78 8.92
C ALA A 187 6.60 -10.90 7.87
N SER A 188 5.92 -12.03 8.13
CA SER A 188 5.94 -13.19 7.23
C SER A 188 5.23 -12.93 5.89
N TYR A 189 4.12 -12.19 5.88
CA TYR A 189 3.29 -11.98 4.70
C TYR A 189 3.37 -10.55 4.14
N GLY A 190 3.54 -9.58 5.00
CA GLY A 190 3.64 -8.15 4.65
C GLY A 190 5.07 -7.68 4.39
N GLY A 191 6.09 -8.47 4.75
CA GLY A 191 7.50 -8.09 4.61
C GLY A 191 7.81 -6.79 5.35
N ASP A 192 8.40 -5.83 4.64
CA ASP A 192 8.81 -4.52 5.19
C ASP A 192 7.67 -3.49 5.25
N SER A 193 6.43 -3.91 5.04
CA SER A 193 5.27 -3.01 5.11
C SER A 193 5.19 -2.33 6.48
N PRO A 194 4.93 -1.01 6.54
CA PRO A 194 4.87 -0.27 7.80
C PRO A 194 3.74 -0.74 8.69
N VAL A 195 4.04 -0.87 9.98
CA VAL A 195 3.08 -1.23 11.03
C VAL A 195 2.90 -0.04 11.97
N ILE A 196 1.64 0.32 12.23
CA ILE A 196 1.25 1.26 13.29
C ILE A 196 0.56 0.44 14.38
N VAL A 197 1.09 0.46 15.58
CA VAL A 197 0.49 -0.22 16.73
C VAL A 197 -0.42 0.77 17.46
N VAL A 198 -1.69 0.38 17.62
CA VAL A 198 -2.75 1.21 18.21
C VAL A 198 -3.24 0.58 19.49
N CYS A 199 -3.13 1.29 20.59
CA CYS A 199 -3.69 0.89 21.89
C CYS A 199 -5.06 1.56 22.06
N ASN A 200 -6.10 0.80 21.73
CA ASN A 200 -7.49 1.28 21.81
C ASN A 200 -8.08 1.07 23.21
N LYS A 201 -9.18 1.76 23.52
CA LYS A 201 -9.87 1.76 24.83
C LYS A 201 -9.01 2.35 25.95
N ALA A 202 -8.17 3.31 25.61
CA ALA A 202 -7.25 3.96 26.53
C ALA A 202 -7.97 4.85 27.58
N ASP A 203 -9.24 5.18 27.38
CA ASP A 203 -10.10 5.85 28.36
C ASP A 203 -10.30 5.05 29.64
N GLN A 204 -10.06 3.74 29.62
CA GLN A 204 -10.20 2.86 30.77
C GLN A 204 -8.84 2.54 31.42
N GLN A 205 -7.82 2.33 30.63
CA GLN A 205 -6.48 2.00 31.07
C GLN A 205 -5.46 2.29 29.97
N VAL A 206 -4.31 2.87 30.32
CA VAL A 206 -3.17 3.06 29.42
C VAL A 206 -2.30 1.79 29.43
N MET A 207 -2.03 1.25 28.26
CA MET A 207 -1.21 0.05 28.12
C MET A 207 0.26 0.32 28.41
N GLN A 208 0.87 -0.53 29.26
CA GLN A 208 2.29 -0.48 29.57
C GLN A 208 3.03 -1.57 28.80
N LEU A 209 3.78 -1.17 27.76
CA LEU A 209 4.64 -2.05 26.96
C LEU A 209 6.05 -1.46 26.87
N ASN A 210 7.05 -2.31 26.66
CA ASN A 210 8.39 -1.84 26.36
C ASN A 210 8.48 -1.46 24.88
N TRP A 211 8.02 -0.25 24.55
CA TRP A 211 7.94 0.28 23.18
C TRP A 211 9.27 0.25 22.44
N THR A 212 10.36 0.59 23.15
CA THR A 212 11.72 0.60 22.60
C THR A 212 12.19 -0.80 22.23
N ALA A 213 11.92 -1.80 23.08
CA ALA A 213 12.25 -3.18 22.78
C ALA A 213 11.44 -3.69 21.58
N LEU A 214 10.13 -3.43 21.55
CA LEU A 214 9.27 -3.82 20.44
C LEU A 214 9.74 -3.24 19.11
N GLN A 215 10.09 -1.95 19.07
CA GLN A 215 10.55 -1.30 17.84
C GLN A 215 11.92 -1.81 17.38
N ARG A 216 12.80 -2.17 18.32
CA ARG A 216 14.10 -2.79 18.03
C ARG A 216 13.93 -4.19 17.45
N ASP A 217 13.03 -4.98 18.03
CA ASP A 217 12.83 -6.39 17.67
C ASP A 217 11.96 -6.53 16.41
N TYR A 218 11.14 -5.51 16.08
CA TYR A 218 10.26 -5.42 14.92
C TYR A 218 10.43 -4.09 14.18
N PRO A 219 11.46 -3.93 13.33
CA PRO A 219 11.78 -2.67 12.64
C PRO A 219 10.69 -2.15 11.70
N GLN A 220 9.74 -3.02 11.28
CA GLN A 220 8.57 -2.64 10.52
C GLN A 220 7.59 -1.77 11.31
N ILE A 221 7.66 -1.72 12.66
CA ILE A 221 6.87 -0.78 13.45
C ILE A 221 7.41 0.63 13.21
N LYS A 222 6.59 1.47 12.63
CA LYS A 222 6.96 2.87 12.33
C LYS A 222 6.38 3.85 13.35
N ALA A 223 5.25 3.49 14.00
CA ALA A 223 4.62 4.37 14.97
C ALA A 223 3.78 3.60 16.00
N PHE A 224 3.53 4.30 17.12
CA PHE A 224 2.65 3.86 18.20
C PHE A 224 1.62 4.95 18.50
N ALA A 225 0.34 4.64 18.34
CA ALA A 225 -0.77 5.43 18.86
C ALA A 225 -1.19 4.85 20.21
N LYS A 226 -0.60 5.37 21.31
CA LYS A 226 -0.64 4.75 22.63
C LYS A 226 -1.94 4.98 23.40
N GLU A 227 -2.66 6.05 23.06
CA GLU A 227 -3.83 6.51 23.82
C GLU A 227 -4.99 6.79 22.86
N VAL A 228 -5.59 5.72 22.31
CA VAL A 228 -6.73 5.84 21.40
C VAL A 228 -8.01 5.38 22.09
N CYS A 229 -9.08 6.13 21.91
CA CYS A 229 -10.42 5.74 22.29
C CYS A 229 -11.42 6.11 21.18
N CYS A 230 -12.21 5.13 20.78
CA CYS A 230 -13.25 5.28 19.75
C CYS A 230 -14.66 5.46 20.37
N TYR A 231 -14.75 5.58 21.70
CA TYR A 231 -16.04 5.58 22.39
C TYR A 231 -16.72 6.93 22.28
N HIS A 232 -17.80 6.96 21.52
CA HIS A 232 -18.65 8.14 21.35
C HIS A 232 -20.11 7.70 21.18
N PHE A 233 -21.01 8.27 21.97
CA PHE A 233 -22.46 8.13 21.80
C PHE A 233 -23.15 9.41 22.30
N GLU A 234 -24.43 9.55 22.05
CA GLU A 234 -25.20 10.72 22.44
C GLU A 234 -25.06 11.02 23.93
N GLY A 235 -24.59 12.23 24.26
CA GLY A 235 -24.33 12.69 25.63
C GLY A 235 -22.99 12.22 26.24
N CYS A 236 -22.16 11.45 25.51
CA CYS A 236 -20.84 11.02 25.99
C CYS A 236 -19.83 10.94 24.85
N ASP A 237 -18.84 11.81 24.84
CA ASP A 237 -17.71 11.76 23.91
C ASP A 237 -16.41 11.53 24.67
N ARG A 238 -15.80 10.35 24.46
CA ARG A 238 -14.50 9.94 25.01
C ARG A 238 -13.49 9.67 23.91
N ARG A 239 -13.71 10.21 22.72
CA ARG A 239 -12.77 10.06 21.61
C ARG A 239 -11.44 10.70 21.99
N GLN A 240 -10.37 9.95 21.77
CA GLN A 240 -9.01 10.38 22.09
C GLN A 240 -8.03 9.82 21.06
N GLY A 241 -6.97 10.54 20.74
CA GLY A 241 -5.86 10.09 19.90
C GLY A 241 -6.20 9.82 18.43
N LEU A 242 -7.43 10.11 17.96
CA LEU A 242 -7.85 9.79 16.59
C LEU A 242 -7.16 10.66 15.54
N GLU A 243 -6.97 11.95 15.82
CA GLU A 243 -6.29 12.87 14.90
C GLU A 243 -4.79 12.55 14.82
N GLU A 244 -4.16 12.20 15.94
CA GLU A 244 -2.79 11.69 15.96
C GLU A 244 -2.67 10.42 15.11
N LEU A 245 -3.58 9.46 15.27
CA LEU A 245 -3.60 8.23 14.47
C LEU A 245 -3.74 8.51 12.98
N LYS A 246 -4.61 9.43 12.56
CA LYS A 246 -4.73 9.85 11.16
C LYS A 246 -3.40 10.40 10.63
N GLN A 247 -2.72 11.25 11.40
CA GLN A 247 -1.41 11.78 11.04
C GLN A 247 -0.36 10.68 10.90
N LEU A 248 -0.31 9.71 11.83
CA LEU A 248 0.59 8.57 11.77
C LEU A 248 0.33 7.68 10.54
N ILE A 249 -0.94 7.44 10.20
CA ILE A 249 -1.31 6.70 8.98
C ILE A 249 -0.85 7.48 7.74
N ALA A 250 -1.13 8.78 7.65
CA ALA A 250 -0.74 9.62 6.53
C ALA A 250 0.78 9.66 6.34
N GLN A 251 1.53 9.76 7.44
CA GLN A 251 2.99 9.73 7.44
C GLN A 251 3.51 8.37 6.98
N ALA A 252 2.96 7.26 7.50
CA ALA A 252 3.36 5.91 7.09
C ALA A 252 3.13 5.68 5.59
N VAL A 253 2.02 6.19 5.03
CA VAL A 253 1.73 6.15 3.60
C VAL A 253 2.77 6.94 2.81
N ALA A 254 3.07 8.18 3.23
CA ALA A 254 3.94 9.08 2.48
C ALA A 254 5.43 8.67 2.51
N GLU A 255 5.89 8.06 3.60
CA GLU A 255 7.32 7.78 3.83
C GLU A 255 7.70 6.32 3.60
N HIS A 256 6.77 5.39 3.79
CA HIS A 256 7.08 3.96 3.87
C HIS A 256 6.33 3.07 2.86
N VAL A 257 5.34 3.60 2.14
CA VAL A 257 4.69 2.84 1.06
C VAL A 257 5.26 3.30 -0.27
N ALA A 258 5.96 2.38 -0.93
CA ALA A 258 6.55 2.66 -2.23
C ALA A 258 5.48 2.83 -3.31
N GLU A 259 5.72 3.74 -4.24
CA GLU A 259 4.98 3.85 -5.50
C GLU A 259 3.48 4.19 -5.37
N VAL A 260 3.09 4.87 -4.29
CA VAL A 260 1.70 5.38 -4.14
C VAL A 260 1.38 6.36 -5.27
N ASP A 261 2.35 7.19 -5.63
CA ASP A 261 2.29 8.20 -6.70
C ASP A 261 2.66 7.64 -8.08
N ARG A 262 2.69 6.32 -8.23
CA ARG A 262 3.03 5.67 -9.49
C ARG A 262 2.10 6.11 -10.62
N PRO A 263 2.65 6.56 -11.76
CA PRO A 263 1.83 6.94 -12.90
C PRO A 263 1.15 5.70 -13.53
N ILE A 264 -0.15 5.79 -13.76
CA ILE A 264 -0.95 4.77 -14.44
C ILE A 264 -1.69 5.43 -15.62
N LEU A 265 -1.85 4.71 -16.70
CA LEU A 265 -2.62 5.19 -17.86
C LEU A 265 -4.05 5.52 -17.42
N ILE A 266 -4.53 6.71 -17.73
CA ILE A 266 -5.86 7.19 -17.38
C ILE A 266 -6.93 6.20 -17.81
N LYS A 267 -6.87 5.67 -19.04
CA LYS A 267 -7.82 4.67 -19.53
C LYS A 267 -7.92 3.39 -18.70
N TRP A 268 -6.85 3.01 -17.99
CA TRP A 268 -6.88 1.85 -17.11
C TRP A 268 -7.53 2.18 -15.77
N LEU A 269 -7.37 3.41 -15.31
CA LEU A 269 -8.04 3.90 -14.11
C LEU A 269 -9.53 4.08 -14.37
N ASP A 270 -9.92 4.61 -15.54
CA ASP A 270 -11.32 4.74 -15.94
C ASP A 270 -11.99 3.36 -16.02
N PHE A 271 -11.32 2.37 -16.62
CA PHE A 271 -11.82 0.98 -16.68
C PHE A 271 -11.95 0.36 -15.28
N LYS A 272 -10.99 0.64 -14.37
CA LYS A 272 -11.08 0.20 -12.98
C LYS A 272 -12.28 0.83 -12.27
N ASP A 273 -12.49 2.15 -12.43
CA ASP A 273 -13.59 2.88 -11.82
C ASP A 273 -14.96 2.40 -12.35
N GLU A 274 -15.04 1.90 -13.60
CA GLU A 274 -16.25 1.27 -14.16
C GLU A 274 -16.55 -0.13 -13.58
N LEU A 275 -15.53 -0.85 -13.09
CA LEU A 275 -15.67 -2.19 -12.49
C LEU A 275 -15.99 -2.16 -10.99
N GLU A 276 -15.80 -1.04 -10.31
CA GLU A 276 -16.01 -0.85 -8.87
C GLU A 276 -17.41 -0.29 -8.54
#